data_f9a47540a0f3813498a7a6139ccf4d02
#
_entry.id   f9a47540a0f3813498a7a6139ccf4d02
#
_cell.length_a   1.000
_cell.length_b   1.000
_cell.length_c   1.000
_cell.angle_alpha   90.00
_cell.angle_beta   90.00
_cell.angle_gamma   90.00
#
_symmetry.space_group_name_H-M   'P 1'
#
loop_
_entity.id
_entity.type
_entity.pdbx_description
1 polymer ?
#
loop_
_entity_poly.entity_id
_entity_poly.type
_entity_poly.pdbx_seq_one_letter_code
_entity_poly.pdbx_strand_id
1 'polypeptide(L)'
;GADFSHYQLQKNAWKKVWKNYKGIEVSNVFEYVRSQGINTISVKVAVNPTKDKEGNESYLSLENAKKTLKEAKKAGLKTNVTLLYSDDITYAGAQKLPDGWDTDSAEEKALEYTKNVIKELKAADAVPTMITIGNEVNYNFLNMSSGDGWEGFVAMSKISKMIREEGIKPAVSVSAPTTDASDIQWIIGKLGNADVDYDYIGVNIYPDTHNDNYVKTLKNTVEEKAAGKQMIISSVKCPWKDSEGKASITTQTKSIYDYLQATIDEKNAGGLIYNDADFVGAWDSFFDENGQAMSSLAIFAYA
;
A
#
# COMPACT_ATOMS: atom_id res chain seq x y z
N GLY A 1 5.29 -0.87 -8.03
CA GLY A 1 5.05 0.39 -7.31
C GLY A 1 5.89 0.51 -6.06
N ALA A 2 5.86 1.67 -5.44
CA ALA A 2 6.64 1.97 -4.24
C ALA A 2 5.86 2.87 -3.27
N ASP A 3 5.93 2.56 -1.97
CA ASP A 3 5.37 3.39 -0.92
C ASP A 3 6.35 4.51 -0.57
N PHE A 4 5.84 5.74 -0.63
CA PHE A 4 6.56 7.00 -0.36
C PHE A 4 5.86 7.81 0.72
N SER A 5 5.27 7.15 1.71
CA SER A 5 4.57 7.81 2.82
C SER A 5 5.48 8.72 3.64
N HIS A 6 6.75 8.32 3.86
CA HIS A 6 7.70 9.07 4.67
C HIS A 6 8.39 10.22 3.93
N TYR A 7 8.22 10.34 2.62
CA TYR A 7 8.99 11.26 1.78
C TYR A 7 8.96 12.71 2.27
N GLN A 8 7.78 13.27 2.53
CA GLN A 8 7.68 14.67 2.94
C GLN A 8 8.27 14.92 4.32
N LEU A 9 8.09 13.99 5.27
CA LEU A 9 8.69 14.08 6.60
C LEU A 9 10.22 14.03 6.51
N GLN A 10 10.75 13.06 5.78
CA GLN A 10 12.19 12.92 5.58
C GLN A 10 12.80 14.12 4.88
N LYS A 11 12.17 14.64 3.82
CA LYS A 11 12.63 15.79 3.04
C LYS A 11 12.61 17.07 3.86
N ASN A 12 11.51 17.35 4.54
CA ASN A 12 11.26 18.65 5.15
C ASN A 12 11.74 18.76 6.59
N ALA A 13 11.54 17.73 7.42
CA ALA A 13 11.95 17.72 8.82
C ALA A 13 13.36 17.16 8.99
N TRP A 14 13.64 16.00 8.42
CA TRP A 14 14.93 15.32 8.64
C TRP A 14 16.01 15.71 7.62
N LYS A 15 15.69 16.58 6.64
CA LYS A 15 16.60 17.08 5.61
C LYS A 15 17.35 15.98 4.85
N LYS A 16 16.68 14.84 4.67
CA LYS A 16 17.24 13.74 3.89
C LYS A 16 17.27 14.09 2.40
N VAL A 17 18.26 13.54 1.71
CA VAL A 17 18.44 13.67 0.26
C VAL A 17 18.49 12.29 -0.37
N TRP A 18 18.03 12.19 -1.60
CA TRP A 18 18.08 10.95 -2.39
C TRP A 18 19.14 11.09 -3.46
N LYS A 19 19.94 10.04 -3.65
CA LYS A 19 21.01 9.97 -4.62
C LYS A 19 20.82 8.77 -5.53
N ASN A 20 21.29 8.87 -6.75
CA ASN A 20 21.32 7.72 -7.64
C ASN A 20 22.39 6.70 -7.17
N TYR A 21 22.47 5.56 -7.89
CA TYR A 21 23.42 4.49 -7.57
C TYR A 21 24.92 4.91 -7.68
N LYS A 22 25.23 6.06 -8.27
CA LYS A 22 26.57 6.66 -8.33
C LYS A 22 26.85 7.64 -7.19
N GLY A 23 25.92 7.81 -6.25
CA GLY A 23 26.04 8.76 -5.15
C GLY A 23 25.77 10.21 -5.54
N ILE A 24 25.27 10.48 -6.74
CA ILE A 24 24.92 11.83 -7.19
C ILE A 24 23.49 12.15 -6.74
N GLU A 25 23.32 13.31 -6.10
CA GLU A 25 22.00 13.78 -5.67
C GLU A 25 21.03 13.91 -6.86
N VAL A 26 19.80 13.41 -6.70
CA VAL A 26 18.76 13.53 -7.69
C VAL A 26 17.85 14.70 -7.35
N SER A 27 17.64 15.60 -8.31
CA SER A 27 16.77 16.76 -8.12
C SER A 27 15.30 16.40 -7.94
N ASN A 28 14.89 15.27 -8.51
CA ASN A 28 13.52 14.75 -8.43
C ASN A 28 13.55 13.23 -8.27
N VAL A 29 13.30 12.76 -7.04
CA VAL A 29 13.31 11.32 -6.73
C VAL A 29 12.22 10.55 -7.49
N PHE A 30 11.06 11.15 -7.78
CA PHE A 30 9.99 10.50 -8.52
C PHE A 30 10.34 10.25 -9.99
N GLU A 31 10.99 11.20 -10.65
CA GLU A 31 11.53 10.99 -11.99
C GLU A 31 12.62 9.91 -11.99
N TYR A 32 13.45 9.90 -10.96
CA TYR A 32 14.50 8.88 -10.80
C TYR A 32 13.92 7.50 -10.65
N VAL A 33 13.03 7.25 -9.66
CA VAL A 33 12.44 5.92 -9.47
C VAL A 33 11.59 5.48 -10.66
N ARG A 34 10.94 6.42 -11.35
CA ARG A 34 10.27 6.12 -12.62
C ARG A 34 11.25 5.62 -13.68
N SER A 35 12.42 6.23 -13.80
CA SER A 35 13.47 5.79 -14.73
C SER A 35 14.01 4.39 -14.39
N GLN A 36 13.82 3.93 -13.16
CA GLN A 36 14.18 2.60 -12.69
C GLN A 36 13.02 1.58 -12.81
N GLY A 37 11.90 1.95 -13.48
CA GLY A 37 10.78 1.04 -13.74
C GLY A 37 9.61 1.13 -12.75
N ILE A 38 9.71 1.90 -11.67
CA ILE A 38 8.57 2.17 -10.80
C ILE A 38 7.52 2.96 -11.58
N ASN A 39 6.28 2.48 -11.62
CA ASN A 39 5.19 3.12 -12.34
C ASN A 39 4.10 3.70 -11.45
N THR A 40 4.11 3.36 -10.16
CA THR A 40 3.07 3.75 -9.19
C THR A 40 3.69 4.16 -7.86
N ILE A 41 3.27 5.30 -7.31
CA ILE A 41 3.61 5.73 -5.95
C ILE A 41 2.39 5.52 -5.07
N SER A 42 2.60 4.87 -3.93
CA SER A 42 1.60 4.67 -2.88
C SER A 42 1.91 5.54 -1.67
N VAL A 43 0.87 6.01 -1.00
CA VAL A 43 0.95 6.66 0.31
C VAL A 43 -0.16 6.15 1.21
N LYS A 44 0.06 6.17 2.53
CA LYS A 44 -0.93 5.82 3.54
C LYS A 44 -1.47 7.08 4.20
N VAL A 45 -2.76 7.09 4.53
CA VAL A 45 -3.41 8.22 5.20
C VAL A 45 -4.24 7.71 6.37
N ALA A 46 -3.94 8.23 7.57
CA ALA A 46 -4.67 7.97 8.80
C ALA A 46 -5.69 9.10 9.07
N VAL A 47 -6.64 8.86 9.99
CA VAL A 47 -7.73 9.81 10.29
C VAL A 47 -7.19 10.98 11.13
N ASN A 48 -6.62 10.70 12.31
CA ASN A 48 -6.03 11.69 13.22
C ASN A 48 -4.59 11.32 13.57
N PRO A 49 -3.65 11.32 12.58
CA PRO A 49 -2.30 10.86 12.84
C PRO A 49 -1.57 11.82 13.78
N THR A 50 -0.91 11.26 14.79
CA THR A 50 -0.18 12.05 15.78
C THR A 50 1.05 12.72 15.17
N LYS A 51 1.24 14.00 15.44
CA LYS A 51 2.49 14.73 15.14
C LYS A 51 3.64 14.15 15.95
N ASP A 52 4.86 14.28 15.43
CA ASP A 52 6.04 13.90 16.18
C ASP A 52 6.32 14.86 17.38
N LYS A 53 7.32 14.54 18.17
CA LYS A 53 7.68 15.33 19.38
C LYS A 53 8.15 16.75 19.04
N GLU A 54 8.63 16.96 17.84
CA GLU A 54 9.06 18.26 17.30
C GLU A 54 7.92 19.05 16.67
N GLY A 55 6.68 18.49 16.64
CA GLY A 55 5.50 19.10 16.06
C GLY A 55 5.38 18.97 14.54
N ASN A 56 6.23 18.15 13.91
CA ASN A 56 6.14 17.89 12.47
C ASN A 56 4.90 17.05 12.15
N GLU A 57 4.33 17.28 10.96
CA GLU A 57 3.22 16.47 10.47
C GLU A 57 3.63 15.01 10.31
N SER A 58 2.76 14.10 10.79
CA SER A 58 2.95 12.67 10.63
C SER A 58 3.17 12.28 9.15
N TYR A 59 3.96 11.24 8.91
CA TYR A 59 4.08 10.64 7.58
C TYR A 59 2.74 10.05 7.07
N LEU A 60 1.78 9.81 7.96
CA LEU A 60 0.41 9.36 7.64
C LEU A 60 -0.57 10.51 7.45
N SER A 61 -0.13 11.76 7.46
CA SER A 61 -1.03 12.91 7.34
C SER A 61 -1.51 13.11 5.89
N LEU A 62 -2.76 13.52 5.73
CA LEU A 62 -3.33 13.89 4.44
C LEU A 62 -2.53 15.04 3.78
N GLU A 63 -2.00 15.98 4.56
CA GLU A 63 -1.19 17.08 4.05
C GLU A 63 0.11 16.60 3.39
N ASN A 64 0.80 15.65 3.99
CA ASN A 64 1.99 15.04 3.39
C ASN A 64 1.63 14.21 2.16
N ALA A 65 0.54 13.43 2.24
CA ALA A 65 0.04 12.65 1.11
C ALA A 65 -0.29 13.51 -0.11
N LYS A 66 -1.03 14.64 0.06
CA LYS A 66 -1.35 15.57 -1.02
C LYS A 66 -0.11 16.06 -1.77
N LYS A 67 0.93 16.44 -1.03
CA LYS A 67 2.20 16.93 -1.60
C LYS A 67 2.92 15.82 -2.37
N THR A 68 3.08 14.65 -1.76
CA THR A 68 3.74 13.48 -2.37
C THR A 68 3.04 13.05 -3.67
N LEU A 69 1.72 12.90 -3.64
CA LEU A 69 0.93 12.50 -4.80
C LEU A 69 1.01 13.51 -5.94
N LYS A 70 0.96 14.81 -5.62
CA LYS A 70 1.10 15.87 -6.62
C LYS A 70 2.47 15.86 -7.29
N GLU A 71 3.56 15.67 -6.52
CA GLU A 71 4.91 15.55 -7.06
C GLU A 71 5.06 14.29 -7.93
N ALA A 72 4.52 13.15 -7.48
CA ALA A 72 4.54 11.89 -8.24
C ALA A 72 3.75 11.98 -9.55
N LYS A 73 2.55 12.58 -9.53
CA LYS A 73 1.75 12.83 -10.76
C LYS A 73 2.50 13.72 -11.77
N LYS A 74 3.16 14.77 -11.30
CA LYS A 74 3.97 15.65 -12.16
C LYS A 74 5.13 14.90 -12.84
N ALA A 75 5.68 13.89 -12.16
CA ALA A 75 6.69 12.99 -12.72
C ALA A 75 6.09 11.92 -13.67
N GLY A 76 4.78 11.91 -13.90
CA GLY A 76 4.08 10.97 -14.77
C GLY A 76 3.85 9.58 -14.17
N LEU A 77 3.86 9.47 -12.83
CA LEU A 77 3.57 8.23 -12.11
C LEU A 77 2.07 8.10 -11.83
N LYS A 78 1.56 6.86 -11.84
CA LYS A 78 0.28 6.52 -11.24
C LYS A 78 0.39 6.65 -9.73
N THR A 79 -0.75 6.82 -9.06
CA THR A 79 -0.77 7.02 -7.61
C THR A 79 -1.84 6.18 -6.92
N ASN A 80 -1.53 5.72 -5.72
CA ASN A 80 -2.44 5.03 -4.81
C ASN A 80 -2.47 5.74 -3.46
N VAL A 81 -3.64 5.75 -2.83
CA VAL A 81 -3.81 6.14 -1.43
C VAL A 81 -4.42 4.98 -0.67
N THR A 82 -3.76 4.52 0.38
CA THR A 82 -4.34 3.58 1.35
C THR A 82 -4.97 4.36 2.50
N LEU A 83 -6.29 4.28 2.63
CA LEU A 83 -7.04 4.89 3.73
C LEU A 83 -7.10 3.93 4.90
N LEU A 84 -6.51 4.30 6.04
CA LEU A 84 -6.33 3.37 7.17
C LEU A 84 -7.59 3.21 8.02
N TYR A 85 -8.48 4.21 8.06
CA TYR A 85 -9.64 4.25 8.97
C TYR A 85 -9.28 4.05 10.44
N SER A 86 -8.11 4.51 10.80
CA SER A 86 -7.48 4.49 12.12
C SER A 86 -6.56 5.70 12.24
N ASP A 87 -6.09 5.98 13.44
CA ASP A 87 -5.11 7.05 13.69
C ASP A 87 -3.66 6.58 13.45
N ASP A 88 -3.47 5.27 13.20
CA ASP A 88 -2.18 4.63 12.94
C ASP A 88 -2.32 3.45 11.98
N ILE A 89 -1.21 2.78 11.65
CA ILE A 89 -1.19 1.58 10.82
C ILE A 89 -2.04 0.48 11.47
N THR A 90 -2.92 -0.11 10.68
CA THR A 90 -3.75 -1.25 11.07
C THR A 90 -3.15 -2.58 10.61
N TYR A 91 -3.51 -3.66 11.30
CA TYR A 91 -3.10 -5.03 11.00
C TYR A 91 -4.31 -5.96 11.09
N ALA A 92 -4.22 -7.16 10.50
CA ALA A 92 -5.22 -8.18 10.67
C ALA A 92 -5.45 -8.47 12.16
N GLY A 93 -6.70 -8.43 12.61
CA GLY A 93 -7.05 -8.58 14.02
C GLY A 93 -6.86 -7.33 14.90
N ALA A 94 -6.28 -6.24 14.38
CA ALA A 94 -6.01 -5.00 15.12
C ALA A 94 -6.47 -3.76 14.32
N GLN A 95 -7.77 -3.67 14.04
CA GLN A 95 -8.44 -2.57 13.34
C GLN A 95 -8.97 -1.55 14.36
N LYS A 96 -8.05 -0.86 15.05
CA LYS A 96 -8.44 0.13 16.07
C LYS A 96 -9.14 1.31 15.40
N LEU A 97 -10.31 1.66 15.91
CA LEU A 97 -11.02 2.87 15.49
C LEU A 97 -10.25 4.15 15.85
N PRO A 98 -10.39 5.20 15.06
CA PRO A 98 -9.86 6.52 15.40
C PRO A 98 -10.41 7.05 16.73
N ASP A 99 -9.67 7.92 17.38
CA ASP A 99 -10.15 8.60 18.57
C ASP A 99 -11.44 9.36 18.27
N GLY A 100 -12.43 9.20 19.13
CA GLY A 100 -13.77 9.80 18.97
C GLY A 100 -14.71 9.03 18.02
N TRP A 101 -14.31 7.89 17.50
CA TRP A 101 -15.19 6.96 16.80
C TRP A 101 -15.64 5.83 17.74
N ASP A 102 -16.87 5.38 17.57
CA ASP A 102 -17.41 4.17 18.17
C ASP A 102 -17.99 3.27 17.08
N THR A 103 -18.26 2.03 17.41
CA THR A 103 -18.72 1.02 16.45
C THR A 103 -20.05 1.41 15.80
N ASP A 104 -20.97 2.06 16.55
CA ASP A 104 -22.29 2.43 16.07
C ASP A 104 -22.24 3.53 14.99
N SER A 105 -21.27 4.45 15.10
CA SER A 105 -21.07 5.57 14.17
C SER A 105 -19.95 5.34 13.15
N ALA A 106 -19.21 4.23 13.25
CA ALA A 106 -18.00 4.01 12.46
C ALA A 106 -18.26 3.97 10.95
N GLU A 107 -19.35 3.38 10.49
CA GLU A 107 -19.70 3.35 9.06
C GLU A 107 -19.94 4.77 8.52
N GLU A 108 -20.78 5.57 9.19
CA GLU A 108 -21.10 6.92 8.77
C GLU A 108 -19.83 7.80 8.74
N LYS A 109 -19.03 7.73 9.80
CA LYS A 109 -17.77 8.49 9.90
C LYS A 109 -16.76 8.06 8.85
N ALA A 110 -16.67 6.76 8.52
CA ALA A 110 -15.79 6.26 7.47
C ALA A 110 -16.19 6.77 6.09
N LEU A 111 -17.48 6.82 5.79
CA LEU A 111 -18.01 7.40 4.57
C LEU A 111 -17.71 8.91 4.48
N GLU A 112 -17.96 9.66 5.55
CA GLU A 112 -17.65 11.08 5.63
C GLU A 112 -16.15 11.35 5.47
N TYR A 113 -15.31 10.59 6.17
CA TYR A 113 -13.86 10.65 6.06
C TYR A 113 -13.39 10.42 4.61
N THR A 114 -13.86 9.33 3.98
CA THR A 114 -13.50 9.02 2.58
C THR A 114 -13.88 10.15 1.64
N LYS A 115 -15.10 10.68 1.78
CA LYS A 115 -15.59 11.81 0.98
C LYS A 115 -14.74 13.06 1.18
N ASN A 116 -14.37 13.37 2.42
CA ASN A 116 -13.54 14.53 2.74
C ASN A 116 -12.12 14.37 2.19
N VAL A 117 -11.50 13.19 2.32
CA VAL A 117 -10.18 12.93 1.74
C VAL A 117 -10.21 13.11 0.21
N ILE A 118 -11.18 12.54 -0.49
CA ILE A 118 -11.31 12.68 -1.95
C ILE A 118 -11.49 14.16 -2.34
N LYS A 119 -12.31 14.90 -1.62
CA LYS A 119 -12.50 16.34 -1.84
C LYS A 119 -11.19 17.12 -1.69
N GLU A 120 -10.44 16.86 -0.63
CA GLU A 120 -9.15 17.52 -0.38
C GLU A 120 -8.10 17.16 -1.43
N LEU A 121 -8.05 15.90 -1.87
CA LEU A 121 -7.17 15.44 -2.95
C LEU A 121 -7.51 16.12 -4.29
N LYS A 122 -8.81 16.29 -4.59
CA LYS A 122 -9.27 17.05 -5.76
C LYS A 122 -8.83 18.50 -5.72
N ALA A 123 -9.05 19.17 -4.58
CA ALA A 123 -8.67 20.57 -4.37
C ALA A 123 -7.15 20.80 -4.52
N ALA A 124 -6.33 19.78 -4.16
CA ALA A 124 -4.88 19.83 -4.26
C ALA A 124 -4.31 19.43 -5.63
N ASP A 125 -5.13 19.04 -6.61
CA ASP A 125 -4.71 18.39 -7.86
C ASP A 125 -3.87 17.11 -7.62
N ALA A 126 -4.29 16.33 -6.61
CA ALA A 126 -3.61 15.13 -6.15
C ALA A 126 -4.50 13.87 -6.22
N VAL A 127 -5.55 13.87 -7.06
CA VAL A 127 -6.47 12.72 -7.19
C VAL A 127 -5.69 11.48 -7.61
N PRO A 128 -5.78 10.39 -6.85
CA PRO A 128 -5.04 9.17 -7.15
C PRO A 128 -5.72 8.36 -8.27
N THR A 129 -4.96 7.46 -8.87
CA THR A 129 -5.49 6.47 -9.82
C THR A 129 -6.29 5.39 -9.09
N MET A 130 -5.90 5.08 -7.84
CA MET A 130 -6.48 4.03 -7.02
C MET A 130 -6.59 4.48 -5.56
N ILE A 131 -7.63 4.06 -4.88
CA ILE A 131 -7.76 4.15 -3.41
C ILE A 131 -7.89 2.73 -2.86
N THR A 132 -7.02 2.39 -1.92
CA THR A 132 -7.07 1.14 -1.18
C THR A 132 -7.86 1.35 0.12
N ILE A 133 -8.92 0.56 0.32
CA ILE A 133 -9.79 0.60 1.48
C ILE A 133 -9.17 -0.21 2.61
N GLY A 134 -8.72 0.46 3.65
CA GLY A 134 -8.08 -0.13 4.81
C GLY A 134 -6.71 -0.74 4.53
N ASN A 135 -6.12 -1.30 5.55
CA ASN A 135 -4.93 -2.14 5.50
C ASN A 135 -5.18 -3.39 6.33
N GLU A 136 -5.02 -4.57 5.73
CA GLU A 136 -5.26 -5.88 6.34
C GLU A 136 -6.64 -6.02 7.00
N VAL A 137 -7.68 -5.64 6.26
CA VAL A 137 -9.05 -5.53 6.80
C VAL A 137 -9.72 -6.87 7.12
N ASN A 138 -9.23 -7.96 6.61
CA ASN A 138 -9.67 -9.36 6.78
C ASN A 138 -11.12 -9.56 7.26
N TYR A 139 -11.37 -9.65 8.59
CA TYR A 139 -12.71 -9.93 9.16
C TYR A 139 -13.19 -8.90 10.17
N ASN A 140 -12.50 -7.79 10.36
CA ASN A 140 -12.83 -6.82 11.42
C ASN A 140 -12.67 -5.37 10.99
N PHE A 141 -12.90 -5.07 9.70
CA PHE A 141 -12.88 -3.69 9.22
C PHE A 141 -13.78 -2.79 10.09
N LEU A 142 -13.29 -1.61 10.45
CA LEU A 142 -13.92 -0.68 11.38
C LEU A 142 -14.19 -1.30 12.76
N ASN A 143 -13.37 -2.25 13.20
CA ASN A 143 -13.55 -3.01 14.44
C ASN A 143 -14.91 -3.75 14.53
N MET A 144 -15.54 -4.01 13.38
CA MET A 144 -16.83 -4.68 13.24
C MET A 144 -16.60 -6.20 13.10
N SER A 145 -16.33 -6.88 14.22
CA SER A 145 -16.01 -8.31 14.23
C SER A 145 -17.19 -9.22 14.63
N SER A 146 -18.34 -8.66 14.97
CA SER A 146 -19.54 -9.43 15.28
C SER A 146 -20.06 -10.18 14.05
N GLY A 147 -20.58 -11.38 14.24
CA GLY A 147 -21.19 -12.15 13.16
C GLY A 147 -20.29 -12.33 11.95
N ASP A 148 -19.03 -12.70 12.13
CA ASP A 148 -18.03 -12.89 11.09
C ASP A 148 -17.64 -11.62 10.31
N GLY A 149 -17.81 -10.45 10.89
CA GLY A 149 -17.40 -9.16 10.31
C GLY A 149 -18.31 -8.65 9.18
N TRP A 150 -19.53 -9.17 9.05
CA TRP A 150 -20.43 -8.85 7.93
C TRP A 150 -20.69 -7.34 7.77
N GLU A 151 -20.90 -6.63 8.87
CA GLU A 151 -21.15 -5.17 8.86
C GLU A 151 -19.95 -4.39 8.27
N GLY A 152 -18.72 -4.83 8.54
CA GLY A 152 -17.54 -4.27 7.93
C GLY A 152 -17.51 -4.43 6.40
N PHE A 153 -17.93 -5.58 5.86
CA PHE A 153 -18.04 -5.77 4.42
C PHE A 153 -19.16 -4.91 3.79
N VAL A 154 -20.27 -4.72 4.50
CA VAL A 154 -21.34 -3.78 4.07
C VAL A 154 -20.81 -2.35 4.01
N ALA A 155 -20.07 -1.92 5.02
CA ALA A 155 -19.42 -0.61 5.02
C ALA A 155 -18.42 -0.47 3.84
N MET A 156 -17.58 -1.48 3.58
CA MET A 156 -16.69 -1.49 2.42
C MET A 156 -17.45 -1.35 1.09
N SER A 157 -18.61 -2.00 0.95
CA SER A 157 -19.44 -1.87 -0.25
C SER A 157 -19.87 -0.44 -0.51
N LYS A 158 -20.33 0.27 0.51
CA LYS A 158 -20.74 1.67 0.39
C LYS A 158 -19.54 2.57 0.05
N ILE A 159 -18.41 2.36 0.72
CA ILE A 159 -17.17 3.11 0.50
C ILE A 159 -16.64 2.88 -0.92
N SER A 160 -16.60 1.63 -1.38
CA SER A 160 -16.07 1.28 -2.69
C SER A 160 -16.89 1.89 -3.84
N LYS A 161 -18.20 1.87 -3.72
CA LYS A 161 -19.13 2.50 -4.68
C LYS A 161 -18.91 4.02 -4.74
N MET A 162 -18.77 4.68 -3.57
CA MET A 162 -18.44 6.11 -3.51
C MET A 162 -17.12 6.42 -4.22
N ILE A 163 -16.08 5.62 -3.99
CA ILE A 163 -14.78 5.79 -4.66
C ILE A 163 -14.93 5.63 -6.17
N ARG A 164 -15.72 4.65 -6.62
CA ARG A 164 -15.99 4.41 -8.04
C ARG A 164 -16.74 5.56 -8.71
N GLU A 165 -17.72 6.13 -8.03
CA GLU A 165 -18.49 7.29 -8.52
C GLU A 165 -17.61 8.50 -8.76
N GLU A 166 -16.48 8.62 -8.05
CA GLU A 166 -15.49 9.67 -8.24
C GLU A 166 -14.47 9.38 -9.37
N GLY A 167 -14.66 8.29 -10.12
CA GLY A 167 -13.80 7.88 -11.23
C GLY A 167 -12.47 7.26 -10.78
N ILE A 168 -12.35 6.87 -9.52
CA ILE A 168 -11.15 6.28 -8.92
C ILE A 168 -11.34 4.77 -8.81
N LYS A 169 -10.27 4.00 -9.02
CA LYS A 169 -10.31 2.53 -8.87
C LYS A 169 -10.26 2.14 -7.40
N PRO A 170 -11.29 1.44 -6.85
CA PRO A 170 -11.19 0.93 -5.50
C PRO A 170 -10.36 -0.37 -5.46
N ALA A 171 -9.61 -0.52 -4.37
CA ALA A 171 -8.91 -1.74 -4.00
C ALA A 171 -9.19 -2.07 -2.52
N VAL A 172 -9.04 -3.34 -2.15
CA VAL A 172 -9.14 -3.79 -0.76
C VAL A 172 -7.81 -4.41 -0.36
N SER A 173 -7.27 -4.07 0.79
CA SER A 173 -6.01 -4.65 1.29
C SER A 173 -6.27 -5.66 2.41
N VAL A 174 -5.73 -6.85 2.23
CA VAL A 174 -5.84 -7.96 3.19
C VAL A 174 -4.47 -8.54 3.52
N SER A 175 -4.38 -9.22 4.64
CA SER A 175 -3.25 -10.09 4.98
C SER A 175 -3.60 -11.53 4.63
N ALA A 176 -2.62 -12.32 4.27
CA ALA A 176 -2.76 -13.76 4.08
C ALA A 176 -2.01 -14.50 5.19
N PRO A 177 -2.59 -14.62 6.40
CA PRO A 177 -1.89 -15.14 7.57
C PRO A 177 -1.68 -16.66 7.55
N THR A 178 -2.39 -17.37 6.70
CA THR A 178 -2.28 -18.84 6.57
C THR A 178 -1.35 -19.23 5.43
N THR A 179 -0.87 -20.48 5.49
CA THR A 179 -0.01 -21.06 4.43
C THR A 179 -0.80 -21.65 3.26
N ASP A 180 -2.11 -21.61 3.33
CA ASP A 180 -3.04 -21.96 2.26
C ASP A 180 -3.91 -20.75 1.87
N ALA A 181 -4.66 -20.86 0.80
CA ALA A 181 -5.46 -19.75 0.29
C ALA A 181 -6.89 -19.70 0.89
N SER A 182 -7.17 -20.41 1.98
CA SER A 182 -8.52 -20.50 2.54
C SER A 182 -9.06 -19.15 3.02
N ASP A 183 -8.22 -18.35 3.68
CA ASP A 183 -8.61 -17.02 4.15
C ASP A 183 -8.95 -16.08 2.99
N ILE A 184 -8.13 -16.09 1.96
CA ILE A 184 -8.36 -15.27 0.76
C ILE A 184 -9.66 -15.70 0.05
N GLN A 185 -9.89 -17.01 -0.06
CA GLN A 185 -11.13 -17.53 -0.64
C GLN A 185 -12.37 -17.12 0.16
N TRP A 186 -12.29 -17.18 1.48
CA TRP A 186 -13.36 -16.76 2.38
C TRP A 186 -13.64 -15.24 2.23
N ILE A 187 -12.58 -14.40 2.22
CA ILE A 187 -12.71 -12.96 2.05
C ILE A 187 -13.35 -12.62 0.70
N ILE A 188 -12.91 -13.25 -0.40
CA ILE A 188 -13.49 -13.05 -1.73
C ILE A 188 -15.00 -13.37 -1.72
N GLY A 189 -15.39 -14.45 -1.05
CA GLY A 189 -16.82 -14.80 -0.88
C GLY A 189 -17.59 -13.71 -0.13
N LYS A 190 -17.02 -13.14 0.93
CA LYS A 190 -17.65 -12.05 1.69
C LYS A 190 -17.74 -10.76 0.89
N LEU A 191 -16.66 -10.37 0.20
CA LEU A 191 -16.66 -9.20 -0.68
C LEU A 191 -17.75 -9.33 -1.77
N GLY A 192 -17.86 -10.51 -2.40
CA GLY A 192 -18.89 -10.78 -3.39
C GLY A 192 -20.31 -10.73 -2.83
N ASN A 193 -20.55 -11.37 -1.68
CA ASN A 193 -21.87 -11.39 -1.05
C ASN A 193 -22.32 -9.99 -0.58
N ALA A 194 -21.39 -9.13 -0.16
CA ALA A 194 -21.67 -7.76 0.23
C ALA A 194 -21.72 -6.78 -0.97
N ASP A 195 -21.51 -7.26 -2.19
CA ASP A 195 -21.47 -6.44 -3.41
C ASP A 195 -20.45 -5.30 -3.31
N VAL A 196 -19.22 -5.62 -2.84
CA VAL A 196 -18.11 -4.67 -2.79
C VAL A 196 -17.57 -4.47 -4.21
N ASP A 197 -17.57 -3.24 -4.68
CA ASP A 197 -17.01 -2.88 -5.99
C ASP A 197 -15.50 -2.61 -5.86
N TYR A 198 -14.67 -3.52 -6.36
CA TYR A 198 -13.22 -3.35 -6.37
C TYR A 198 -12.59 -3.85 -7.67
N ASP A 199 -11.47 -3.26 -8.07
CA ASP A 199 -10.66 -3.73 -9.20
C ASP A 199 -9.53 -4.66 -8.72
N TYR A 200 -8.96 -4.36 -7.56
CA TYR A 200 -7.80 -5.07 -7.04
C TYR A 200 -8.04 -5.58 -5.62
N ILE A 201 -7.59 -6.82 -5.38
CA ILE A 201 -7.35 -7.32 -4.04
C ILE A 201 -5.84 -7.24 -3.77
N GLY A 202 -5.47 -6.39 -2.83
CA GLY A 202 -4.09 -6.22 -2.38
C GLY A 202 -3.80 -7.18 -1.25
N VAL A 203 -2.73 -7.97 -1.36
CA VAL A 203 -2.31 -8.90 -0.31
C VAL A 203 -0.98 -8.44 0.26
N ASN A 204 -0.89 -8.27 1.57
CA ASN A 204 0.36 -7.99 2.25
C ASN A 204 1.17 -9.29 2.38
N ILE A 205 2.42 -9.26 1.93
CA ILE A 205 3.32 -10.41 1.93
C ILE A 205 4.44 -10.19 2.95
N TYR A 206 4.67 -11.23 3.72
CA TYR A 206 5.73 -11.31 4.73
C TYR A 206 6.76 -12.35 4.29
N PRO A 207 7.95 -11.96 3.79
CA PRO A 207 8.93 -12.88 3.19
C PRO A 207 9.40 -14.02 4.10
N ASP A 208 9.37 -13.83 5.41
CA ASP A 208 9.76 -14.86 6.39
C ASP A 208 8.76 -16.05 6.44
N THR A 209 7.52 -15.82 5.98
CA THR A 209 6.44 -16.82 6.02
C THR A 209 5.85 -17.14 4.65
N HIS A 210 5.98 -16.25 3.68
CA HIS A 210 5.35 -16.34 2.38
C HIS A 210 6.38 -16.41 1.25
N ASN A 211 6.51 -17.55 0.60
CA ASN A 211 7.35 -17.70 -0.59
C ASN A 211 6.58 -17.39 -1.88
N ASP A 212 7.28 -17.36 -3.02
CA ASP A 212 6.71 -17.06 -4.33
C ASP A 212 5.66 -18.09 -4.79
N ASN A 213 5.82 -19.37 -4.45
CA ASN A 213 4.82 -20.39 -4.76
C ASN A 213 3.50 -20.15 -4.01
N TYR A 214 3.58 -19.69 -2.78
CA TYR A 214 2.39 -19.30 -2.03
C TYR A 214 1.70 -18.09 -2.68
N VAL A 215 2.46 -17.07 -3.10
CA VAL A 215 1.92 -15.91 -3.83
C VAL A 215 1.23 -16.34 -5.12
N LYS A 216 1.80 -17.28 -5.89
CA LYS A 216 1.14 -17.86 -7.08
C LYS A 216 -0.17 -18.56 -6.73
N THR A 217 -0.21 -19.29 -5.61
CA THR A 217 -1.44 -19.93 -5.12
C THR A 217 -2.52 -18.90 -4.80
N LEU A 218 -2.18 -17.82 -4.11
CA LEU A 218 -3.10 -16.73 -3.81
C LEU A 218 -3.64 -16.08 -5.09
N LYS A 219 -2.76 -15.77 -6.05
CA LYS A 219 -3.13 -15.20 -7.34
C LYS A 219 -4.10 -16.09 -8.09
N ASN A 220 -3.79 -17.38 -8.23
CA ASN A 220 -4.66 -18.34 -8.91
C ASN A 220 -6.04 -18.44 -8.24
N THR A 221 -6.08 -18.37 -6.90
CA THR A 221 -7.34 -18.35 -6.14
C THR A 221 -8.16 -17.09 -6.44
N VAL A 222 -7.53 -15.92 -6.51
CA VAL A 222 -8.22 -14.68 -6.89
C VAL A 222 -8.78 -14.78 -8.31
N GLU A 223 -8.01 -15.26 -9.27
CA GLU A 223 -8.45 -15.43 -10.66
C GLU A 223 -9.62 -16.40 -10.79
N GLU A 224 -9.60 -17.50 -10.03
CA GLU A 224 -10.67 -18.50 -10.05
C GLU A 224 -11.95 -18.02 -9.36
N LYS A 225 -11.84 -17.37 -8.20
CA LYS A 225 -12.97 -17.05 -7.32
C LYS A 225 -13.51 -15.63 -7.50
N ALA A 226 -12.71 -14.71 -8.05
CA ALA A 226 -13.08 -13.31 -8.23
C ALA A 226 -12.92 -12.88 -9.69
N ALA A 227 -13.78 -13.40 -10.57
CA ALA A 227 -13.71 -13.16 -12.01
C ALA A 227 -13.60 -11.67 -12.37
N GLY A 228 -12.60 -11.31 -13.18
CA GLY A 228 -12.36 -9.93 -13.61
C GLY A 228 -11.65 -9.05 -12.58
N LYS A 229 -11.31 -9.57 -11.42
CA LYS A 229 -10.50 -8.88 -10.41
C LYS A 229 -9.04 -9.29 -10.52
N GLN A 230 -8.14 -8.41 -10.06
CA GLN A 230 -6.71 -8.65 -10.12
C GLN A 230 -6.10 -8.68 -8.72
N MET A 231 -5.15 -9.58 -8.50
CA MET A 231 -4.34 -9.57 -7.29
C MET A 231 -3.10 -8.71 -7.49
N ILE A 232 -2.79 -7.89 -6.50
CA ILE A 232 -1.49 -7.23 -6.35
C ILE A 232 -0.89 -7.56 -4.98
N ILE A 233 0.42 -7.56 -4.87
CA ILE A 233 1.05 -7.47 -3.55
C ILE A 233 0.96 -6.00 -3.11
N SER A 234 0.12 -5.71 -2.11
CA SER A 234 -0.10 -4.33 -1.65
C SER A 234 0.96 -3.81 -0.70
N SER A 235 1.70 -4.71 -0.06
CA SER A 235 2.83 -4.38 0.82
C SER A 235 3.78 -5.57 0.90
N VAL A 236 5.04 -5.32 0.64
CA VAL A 236 6.15 -6.27 0.85
C VAL A 236 7.43 -5.50 1.14
N LYS A 237 8.25 -6.02 2.04
CA LYS A 237 9.64 -5.61 2.25
C LYS A 237 10.53 -6.82 2.09
N CYS A 238 11.59 -6.71 1.31
CA CYS A 238 12.55 -7.76 1.10
C CYS A 238 13.88 -7.35 1.75
N PRO A 239 14.35 -8.05 2.78
CA PRO A 239 15.59 -7.71 3.45
C PRO A 239 16.78 -7.79 2.50
N TRP A 240 17.70 -6.83 2.60
CA TRP A 240 18.96 -6.83 1.86
C TRP A 240 20.13 -7.45 2.64
N LYS A 241 19.81 -8.18 3.72
CA LYS A 241 20.75 -8.99 4.48
C LYS A 241 20.38 -10.46 4.33
N ASP A 242 21.40 -11.31 4.27
CA ASP A 242 21.23 -12.76 4.32
C ASP A 242 20.93 -13.23 5.76
N SER A 243 20.72 -14.55 5.91
CA SER A 243 20.45 -15.18 7.21
C SER A 243 21.57 -15.03 8.24
N GLU A 244 22.78 -14.66 7.79
CA GLU A 244 23.94 -14.39 8.65
C GLU A 244 24.08 -12.91 9.00
N GLY A 245 23.12 -12.06 8.54
CA GLY A 245 23.11 -10.62 8.77
C GLY A 245 24.08 -9.83 7.88
N LYS A 246 24.66 -10.47 6.87
CA LYS A 246 25.57 -9.84 5.91
C LYS A 246 24.76 -9.15 4.81
N ALA A 247 25.15 -7.95 4.42
CA ALA A 247 24.53 -7.22 3.33
C ALA A 247 24.52 -8.03 2.02
N SER A 248 23.33 -8.20 1.44
CA SER A 248 23.11 -8.99 0.23
C SER A 248 22.05 -8.36 -0.66
N ILE A 249 22.48 -7.40 -1.47
CA ILE A 249 21.63 -6.79 -2.51
C ILE A 249 21.09 -7.88 -3.46
N THR A 250 21.87 -8.93 -3.72
CA THR A 250 21.43 -10.06 -4.55
C THR A 250 20.23 -10.76 -3.94
N THR A 251 20.21 -10.98 -2.62
CA THR A 251 19.07 -11.58 -1.92
C THR A 251 17.83 -10.71 -2.05
N GLN A 252 17.93 -9.40 -1.81
CA GLN A 252 16.82 -8.46 -1.98
C GLN A 252 16.30 -8.47 -3.43
N THR A 253 17.21 -8.34 -4.40
CA THR A 253 16.86 -8.32 -5.83
C THR A 253 16.13 -9.59 -6.25
N LYS A 254 16.65 -10.76 -5.83
CA LYS A 254 16.02 -12.04 -6.14
C LYS A 254 14.62 -12.16 -5.55
N SER A 255 14.44 -11.80 -4.29
CA SER A 255 13.13 -11.87 -3.63
C SER A 255 12.10 -10.96 -4.31
N ILE A 256 12.49 -9.74 -4.67
CA ILE A 256 11.60 -8.82 -5.41
C ILE A 256 11.23 -9.41 -6.77
N TYR A 257 12.21 -9.95 -7.49
CA TYR A 257 11.99 -10.58 -8.80
C TYR A 257 11.03 -11.77 -8.70
N ASP A 258 11.25 -12.67 -7.74
CA ASP A 258 10.42 -13.86 -7.56
C ASP A 258 8.95 -13.46 -7.27
N TYR A 259 8.73 -12.45 -6.42
CA TYR A 259 7.38 -11.94 -6.13
C TYR A 259 6.74 -11.25 -7.35
N LEU A 260 7.49 -10.46 -8.11
CA LEU A 260 6.99 -9.84 -9.34
C LEU A 260 6.55 -10.94 -10.33
N GLN A 261 7.39 -11.93 -10.56
CA GLN A 261 7.06 -13.06 -11.45
C GLN A 261 5.87 -13.88 -10.95
N ALA A 262 5.67 -13.96 -9.63
CA ALA A 262 4.53 -14.66 -9.04
C ALA A 262 3.18 -13.96 -9.27
N THR A 263 3.18 -12.65 -9.54
CA THR A 263 1.96 -11.84 -9.71
C THR A 263 1.64 -11.48 -11.14
N ILE A 264 2.59 -11.62 -12.07
CA ILE A 264 2.44 -11.21 -13.47
C ILE A 264 2.24 -12.44 -14.36
N ASP A 265 1.24 -12.44 -15.23
CA ASP A 265 1.10 -13.37 -16.36
C ASP A 265 0.33 -12.69 -17.52
N GLU A 266 0.07 -13.45 -18.60
CA GLU A 266 -0.60 -12.97 -19.80
C GLU A 266 -2.03 -12.44 -19.54
N LYS A 267 -2.69 -12.90 -18.48
CA LYS A 267 -4.08 -12.55 -18.13
C LYS A 267 -4.17 -11.47 -17.06
N ASN A 268 -3.14 -11.36 -16.24
CA ASN A 268 -3.15 -10.53 -15.04
C ASN A 268 -1.89 -9.66 -15.01
N ALA A 269 -2.07 -8.37 -15.27
CA ALA A 269 -1.03 -7.37 -15.11
C ALA A 269 -0.84 -7.00 -13.63
N GLY A 270 -0.73 -8.00 -12.75
CA GLY A 270 -0.49 -7.83 -11.33
C GLY A 270 0.75 -6.98 -11.06
N GLY A 271 1.30 -7.10 -9.89
CA GLY A 271 2.48 -6.35 -9.50
C GLY A 271 2.62 -6.24 -7.99
N LEU A 272 3.57 -5.48 -7.56
CA LEU A 272 3.78 -5.23 -6.13
C LEU A 272 3.99 -3.74 -5.83
N ILE A 273 3.63 -3.35 -4.61
CA ILE A 273 3.99 -2.08 -3.98
C ILE A 273 5.03 -2.40 -2.90
N TYR A 274 6.25 -1.92 -3.11
CA TYR A 274 7.33 -2.09 -2.14
C TYR A 274 7.13 -1.10 -0.99
N ASN A 275 7.00 -1.63 0.24
CA ASN A 275 6.68 -0.83 1.42
C ASN A 275 7.89 -0.03 1.92
N ASP A 276 7.67 1.21 2.40
CA ASP A 276 8.69 2.14 2.90
C ASP A 276 9.91 2.28 1.97
N ALA A 277 9.66 2.27 0.67
CA ALA A 277 10.70 2.29 -0.37
C ALA A 277 11.59 3.54 -0.33
N ASP A 278 11.02 4.65 0.17
CA ASP A 278 11.65 5.96 0.27
C ASP A 278 12.51 6.15 1.53
N PHE A 279 12.42 5.24 2.51
CA PHE A 279 12.99 5.46 3.83
C PHE A 279 14.53 5.36 3.82
N VAL A 280 15.19 6.51 3.85
CA VAL A 280 16.67 6.61 3.84
C VAL A 280 17.25 5.99 5.11
N GLY A 281 18.05 4.95 4.93
CA GLY A 281 18.77 4.27 6.00
C GLY A 281 18.00 3.10 6.65
N ALA A 282 16.79 2.79 6.21
CA ALA A 282 16.16 1.53 6.60
C ALA A 282 16.86 0.34 5.92
N TRP A 283 17.09 -0.72 6.68
CA TRP A 283 17.82 -1.90 6.22
C TRP A 283 17.12 -2.69 5.10
N ASP A 284 15.88 -2.38 4.83
CA ASP A 284 15.02 -3.01 3.81
C ASP A 284 14.51 -2.03 2.75
N SER A 285 14.92 -0.77 2.78
CA SER A 285 14.56 0.27 1.83
C SER A 285 15.40 0.17 0.52
N PHE A 286 15.10 1.02 -0.46
CA PHE A 286 15.91 1.16 -1.68
C PHE A 286 17.03 2.20 -1.55
N PHE A 287 17.15 2.86 -0.41
CA PHE A 287 18.14 3.91 -0.19
C PHE A 287 18.90 3.65 1.10
N ASP A 288 20.22 3.59 1.00
CA ASP A 288 21.10 3.40 2.15
C ASP A 288 21.08 4.58 3.12
N GLU A 289 21.87 4.51 4.18
CA GLU A 289 22.00 5.55 5.21
C GLU A 289 22.46 6.92 4.67
N ASN A 290 23.13 6.94 3.52
CA ASN A 290 23.59 8.14 2.83
C ASN A 290 22.59 8.64 1.78
N GLY A 291 21.44 8.00 1.67
CA GLY A 291 20.43 8.25 0.65
C GLY A 291 20.79 7.76 -0.75
N GLN A 292 21.83 6.93 -0.88
CA GLN A 292 22.24 6.39 -2.17
C GLN A 292 21.36 5.19 -2.55
N ALA A 293 20.85 5.22 -3.78
CA ALA A 293 20.02 4.14 -4.30
C ALA A 293 20.81 2.83 -4.42
N MET A 294 20.22 1.76 -3.95
CA MET A 294 20.72 0.40 -4.13
C MET A 294 20.36 -0.14 -5.50
N SER A 295 21.21 -1.00 -6.05
CA SER A 295 21.03 -1.58 -7.39
C SER A 295 19.78 -2.46 -7.52
N SER A 296 19.24 -2.98 -6.40
CA SER A 296 17.99 -3.72 -6.37
C SER A 296 16.78 -2.93 -6.88
N LEU A 297 16.80 -1.60 -6.79
CA LEU A 297 15.76 -0.74 -7.34
C LEU A 297 15.60 -0.92 -8.86
N ALA A 298 16.69 -1.19 -9.59
CA ALA A 298 16.66 -1.34 -11.04
C ALA A 298 15.90 -2.60 -11.52
N ILE A 299 15.56 -3.54 -10.63
CA ILE A 299 14.82 -4.76 -11.02
C ILE A 299 13.46 -4.44 -11.62
N PHE A 300 12.83 -3.35 -11.23
CA PHE A 300 11.53 -2.94 -11.74
C PHE A 300 11.56 -2.53 -13.23
N ALA A 301 12.73 -2.24 -13.79
CA ALA A 301 12.87 -1.98 -15.21
C ALA A 301 12.88 -3.27 -16.08
N TYR A 302 13.02 -4.43 -15.45
CA TYR A 302 13.10 -5.74 -16.11
C TYR A 302 11.87 -6.64 -15.83
N ALA A 303 10.89 -6.14 -15.10
CA ALA A 303 9.67 -6.86 -14.72
C ALA A 303 8.50 -6.60 -15.69
#